data_39c7f41cf180a939d444f609c1baec44
#
_entry.id   39c7f41cf180a939d444f609c1baec44
#
_cell.length_a   1.000
_cell.length_b   1.000
_cell.length_c   1.000
_cell.angle_alpha   90.00
_cell.angle_beta   90.00
_cell.angle_gamma   90.00
#
_symmetry.space_group_name_H-M   'P 1'
#
loop_
_entity.id
_entity.type
_entity.pdbx_description
1 polymer ?
#
loop_
_entity_poly.entity_id
_entity_poly.type
_entity_poly.pdbx_seq_one_letter_code
_entity_poly.pdbx_strand_id
1 'polypeptide(L)'
;IINTYLYPGAAIDEYPTLLQINAKPKQRAAILEKLRNAGVVISDNKKETLALKIRLVVSDIIETENETPFNLSVLIADKLELNYTYLSNIFSEVYKYTIEQHIIQCKVVKAKKLLKAGHLSVKQIASVLRYSSPAHFSYQFKSITGLTPTEYKRTKLLMQ
;
A
#
# COMPACT_ATOMS: atom_id res chain seq x y z
N ILE A 1 -12.49 11.39 17.87
CA ILE A 1 -12.16 10.70 16.61
C ILE A 1 -11.50 9.38 17.00
N ILE A 2 -12.06 8.27 16.57
CA ILE A 2 -11.46 6.93 16.75
C ILE A 2 -10.93 6.52 15.40
N ASN A 3 -9.63 6.27 15.31
CA ASN A 3 -9.05 5.63 14.14
C ASN A 3 -9.09 4.12 14.37
N THR A 4 -9.89 3.43 13.61
CA THR A 4 -10.09 1.98 13.71
C THR A 4 -9.65 1.33 12.42
N TYR A 5 -8.92 0.23 12.53
CA TYR A 5 -8.32 -0.47 11.39
C TYR A 5 -9.00 -1.81 11.19
N LEU A 6 -9.43 -2.07 9.97
CA LEU A 6 -9.81 -3.41 9.52
C LEU A 6 -8.58 -4.10 8.93
N TYR A 7 -8.16 -5.19 9.55
CA TYR A 7 -7.25 -6.16 8.92
C TYR A 7 -8.10 -7.31 8.39
N PRO A 8 -8.37 -7.39 7.09
CA PRO A 8 -8.78 -8.67 6.52
C PRO A 8 -7.59 -9.62 6.61
N GLY A 9 -7.84 -10.86 7.03
CA GLY A 9 -6.77 -11.82 7.28
C GLY A 9 -5.87 -12.04 6.06
N ALA A 10 -4.59 -12.02 6.31
CA ALA A 10 -3.43 -12.60 5.60
C ALA A 10 -3.38 -12.64 4.06
N ALA A 11 -4.19 -11.90 3.31
CA ALA A 11 -4.02 -11.76 1.87
C ALA A 11 -3.20 -10.51 1.56
N ILE A 12 -2.06 -10.69 0.91
CA ILE A 12 -1.12 -9.62 0.51
C ILE A 12 -1.80 -8.59 -0.43
N ASP A 13 -2.95 -8.94 -1.00
CA ASP A 13 -3.68 -8.14 -1.99
C ASP A 13 -4.77 -7.22 -1.39
N GLU A 14 -5.02 -7.24 -0.07
CA GLU A 14 -6.03 -6.40 0.58
C GLU A 14 -5.38 -5.32 1.46
N TYR A 15 -5.64 -4.06 1.12
CA TYR A 15 -5.16 -2.92 1.89
C TYR A 15 -6.05 -2.71 3.14
N PRO A 16 -5.44 -2.41 4.32
CA PRO A 16 -6.23 -2.06 5.49
C PRO A 16 -7.04 -0.79 5.22
N THR A 17 -8.32 -0.82 5.55
CA THR A 17 -9.21 0.34 5.42
C THR A 17 -9.19 1.16 6.71
N LEU A 18 -8.93 2.46 6.60
CA LEU A 18 -9.06 3.38 7.72
C LEU A 18 -10.53 3.77 7.90
N LEU A 19 -11.13 3.40 9.02
CA LEU A 19 -12.45 3.86 9.43
C LEU A 19 -12.31 5.02 10.43
N GLN A 20 -12.80 6.19 10.06
CA GLN A 20 -12.90 7.33 10.95
C GLN A 20 -14.30 7.38 11.55
N ILE A 21 -14.41 7.09 12.85
CA ILE A 21 -15.70 7.03 13.53
C ILE A 21 -15.89 8.30 14.36
N ASN A 22 -16.84 9.15 13.95
CA ASN A 22 -17.33 10.27 14.75
C ASN A 22 -18.47 9.80 15.65
N ALA A 23 -18.16 9.46 16.90
CA ALA A 23 -19.16 9.01 17.86
C ALA A 23 -19.07 9.81 19.18
N LYS A 24 -20.24 10.06 19.80
CA LYS A 24 -20.30 10.63 21.14
C LYS A 24 -19.66 9.67 22.17
N PRO A 25 -19.06 10.16 23.26
CA PRO A 25 -18.32 9.32 24.23
C PRO A 25 -19.08 8.09 24.72
N LYS A 26 -20.39 8.21 24.98
CA LYS A 26 -21.24 7.08 25.43
C LYS A 26 -21.47 6.01 24.34
N GLN A 27 -21.45 6.38 23.07
CA GLN A 27 -21.64 5.46 21.95
C GLN A 27 -20.32 4.78 21.55
N ARG A 28 -19.19 5.38 21.93
CA ARG A 28 -17.86 4.94 21.57
C ARG A 28 -17.56 3.51 22.06
N ALA A 29 -17.83 3.22 23.32
CA ALA A 29 -17.57 1.91 23.92
C ALA A 29 -18.34 0.78 23.21
N ALA A 30 -19.63 0.99 22.95
CA ALA A 30 -20.48 0.02 22.28
C ALA A 30 -20.05 -0.23 20.81
N ILE A 31 -19.62 0.82 20.10
CA ILE A 31 -19.10 0.70 18.73
C ILE A 31 -17.77 -0.08 18.72
N LEU A 32 -16.85 0.25 19.64
CA LEU A 32 -15.56 -0.43 19.76
C LEU A 32 -15.73 -1.92 20.07
N GLU A 33 -16.66 -2.26 20.96
CA GLU A 33 -16.98 -3.66 21.30
C GLU A 33 -17.53 -4.42 20.08
N LYS A 34 -18.49 -3.85 19.35
CA LYS A 34 -19.01 -4.44 18.10
C LYS A 34 -17.93 -4.67 17.05
N LEU A 35 -17.00 -3.71 16.90
CA LEU A 35 -15.91 -3.80 15.96
C LEU A 35 -14.89 -4.88 16.37
N ARG A 36 -14.55 -5.00 17.67
CA ARG A 36 -13.71 -6.10 18.18
C ARG A 36 -14.34 -7.46 17.92
N ASN A 37 -15.64 -7.59 18.18
CA ASN A 37 -16.39 -8.83 17.95
C ASN A 37 -16.47 -9.18 16.44
N ALA A 38 -16.37 -8.19 15.56
CA ALA A 38 -16.26 -8.37 14.11
C ALA A 38 -14.80 -8.61 13.62
N GLY A 39 -13.84 -8.83 14.53
CA GLY A 39 -12.44 -9.09 14.17
C GLY A 39 -11.63 -7.85 13.81
N VAL A 40 -12.14 -6.65 14.10
CA VAL A 40 -11.45 -5.39 13.80
C VAL A 40 -10.39 -5.11 14.86
N VAL A 41 -9.14 -4.95 14.43
CA VAL A 41 -8.05 -4.52 15.32
C VAL A 41 -8.15 -3.01 15.54
N ILE A 42 -8.26 -2.62 16.80
CA ILE A 42 -8.35 -1.22 17.23
C ILE A 42 -7.05 -0.85 17.94
N SER A 43 -6.34 0.13 17.44
CA SER A 43 -5.14 0.66 18.10
C SER A 43 -5.36 2.12 18.52
N ASP A 44 -5.12 2.40 19.80
CA ASP A 44 -5.01 3.76 20.35
C ASP A 44 -3.55 4.28 20.28
N ASN A 45 -2.63 3.48 19.76
CA ASN A 45 -1.21 3.83 19.63
C ASN A 45 -1.01 4.84 18.50
N LYS A 46 -0.57 6.05 18.86
CA LYS A 46 -0.30 7.14 17.90
C LYS A 46 0.70 6.76 16.82
N LYS A 47 1.73 5.96 17.16
CA LYS A 47 2.74 5.51 16.20
C LYS A 47 2.16 4.54 15.19
N GLU A 48 1.38 3.55 15.64
CA GLU A 48 0.70 2.59 14.75
C GLU A 48 -0.30 3.30 13.85
N THR A 49 -1.06 4.26 14.40
CA THR A 49 -1.98 5.11 13.63
C THR A 49 -1.26 5.88 12.53
N LEU A 50 -0.11 6.50 12.86
CA LEU A 50 0.66 7.26 11.88
C LEU A 50 1.29 6.34 10.83
N ALA A 51 1.87 5.22 11.25
CA ALA A 51 2.46 4.24 10.34
C ALA A 51 1.43 3.72 9.33
N LEU A 52 0.19 3.48 9.75
CA LEU A 52 -0.86 3.09 8.84
C LEU A 52 -1.29 4.21 7.91
N LYS A 53 -1.39 5.46 8.39
CA LYS A 53 -1.65 6.61 7.49
C LYS A 53 -0.60 6.71 6.39
N ILE A 54 0.68 6.48 6.73
CA ILE A 54 1.76 6.43 5.72
C ILE A 54 1.49 5.33 4.69
N ARG A 55 1.14 4.11 5.12
CA ARG A 55 0.80 3.01 4.19
C ARG A 55 -0.33 3.40 3.24
N LEU A 56 -1.41 3.96 3.76
CA LEU A 56 -2.57 4.37 2.98
C LEU A 56 -2.22 5.47 1.98
N VAL A 57 -1.48 6.48 2.42
CA VAL A 57 -1.02 7.57 1.54
C VAL A 57 -0.14 7.05 0.42
N VAL A 58 0.81 6.16 0.71
CA VAL A 58 1.68 5.54 -0.31
C VAL A 58 0.84 4.73 -1.30
N SER A 59 -0.07 3.91 -0.80
CA SER A 59 -0.94 3.07 -1.65
C SER A 59 -1.83 3.92 -2.55
N ASP A 60 -2.44 4.97 -2.00
CA ASP A 60 -3.28 5.92 -2.74
C ASP A 60 -2.50 6.62 -3.85
N ILE A 61 -1.33 7.18 -3.55
CA ILE A 61 -0.48 7.84 -4.55
C ILE A 61 -0.11 6.87 -5.68
N ILE A 62 0.31 5.65 -5.36
CA ILE A 62 0.72 4.69 -6.38
C ILE A 62 -0.48 4.23 -7.23
N GLU A 63 -1.66 4.07 -6.64
CA GLU A 63 -2.84 3.56 -7.34
C GLU A 63 -3.51 4.63 -8.21
N THR A 64 -3.68 5.84 -7.69
CA THR A 64 -4.49 6.90 -8.34
C THR A 64 -3.72 7.67 -9.42
N GLU A 65 -2.43 7.86 -9.26
CA GLU A 65 -1.63 8.58 -10.25
C GLU A 65 -1.46 7.76 -11.54
N ASN A 66 -1.63 8.40 -12.69
CA ASN A 66 -1.43 7.75 -14.00
C ASN A 66 0.02 7.24 -14.17
N GLU A 67 0.98 8.01 -13.64
CA GLU A 67 2.39 7.61 -13.54
C GLU A 67 2.88 7.82 -12.10
N THR A 68 3.74 6.94 -11.62
CA THR A 68 4.35 7.10 -10.29
C THR A 68 5.14 8.42 -10.22
N PRO A 69 4.87 9.32 -9.25
CA PRO A 69 5.63 10.57 -9.10
C PRO A 69 7.12 10.35 -8.87
N PHE A 70 7.96 11.31 -9.32
CA PHE A 70 9.41 11.24 -9.11
C PHE A 70 9.79 11.43 -7.64
N ASN A 71 9.16 12.40 -6.96
CA ASN A 71 9.51 12.81 -5.60
C ASN A 71 8.51 12.28 -4.57
N LEU A 72 8.37 10.94 -4.48
CA LEU A 72 7.44 10.30 -3.56
C LEU A 72 7.67 10.70 -2.10
N SER A 73 8.92 10.83 -1.67
CA SER A 73 9.25 11.24 -0.29
C SER A 73 8.71 12.64 0.05
N VAL A 74 8.86 13.59 -0.88
CA VAL A 74 8.30 14.94 -0.73
C VAL A 74 6.79 14.90 -0.69
N LEU A 75 6.17 14.20 -1.64
CA LEU A 75 4.71 14.11 -1.72
C LEU A 75 4.09 13.43 -0.49
N ILE A 76 4.73 12.41 0.06
CA ILE A 76 4.28 11.75 1.30
C ILE A 76 4.41 12.71 2.49
N ALA A 77 5.53 13.44 2.59
CA ALA A 77 5.77 14.41 3.64
C ALA A 77 4.74 15.55 3.59
N ASP A 78 4.46 16.09 2.40
CA ASP A 78 3.48 17.15 2.18
C ASP A 78 2.04 16.70 2.51
N LYS A 79 1.64 15.51 2.02
CA LYS A 79 0.30 14.97 2.32
C LYS A 79 0.05 14.69 3.79
N LEU A 80 1.10 14.40 4.56
CA LEU A 80 1.02 14.12 5.99
C LEU A 80 1.43 15.31 6.88
N GLU A 81 1.90 16.41 6.28
CA GLU A 81 2.38 17.61 6.96
C GLU A 81 3.48 17.32 8.01
N LEU A 82 4.34 16.35 7.73
CA LEU A 82 5.40 15.88 8.63
C LEU A 82 6.70 15.64 7.87
N ASN A 83 7.82 15.77 8.60
CA ASN A 83 9.14 15.49 8.03
C ASN A 83 9.29 14.02 7.61
N TYR A 84 9.82 13.77 6.40
CA TYR A 84 9.96 12.42 5.86
C TYR A 84 10.84 11.50 6.72
N THR A 85 11.92 12.03 7.30
CA THR A 85 12.81 11.24 8.18
C THR A 85 12.04 10.73 9.40
N TYR A 86 11.20 11.57 9.99
CA TYR A 86 10.33 11.18 11.11
C TYR A 86 9.34 10.10 10.68
N LEU A 87 8.68 10.28 9.53
CA LEU A 87 7.73 9.30 8.98
C LEU A 87 8.41 7.95 8.72
N SER A 88 9.62 7.96 8.12
CA SER A 88 10.39 6.75 7.83
C SER A 88 10.79 5.98 9.09
N ASN A 89 11.21 6.71 10.13
CA ASN A 89 11.56 6.09 11.42
C ASN A 89 10.34 5.42 12.07
N ILE A 90 9.21 6.12 12.17
CA ILE A 90 7.97 5.57 12.73
C ILE A 90 7.48 4.36 11.93
N PHE A 91 7.50 4.45 10.60
CA PHE A 91 7.08 3.36 9.73
C PHE A 91 7.93 2.11 9.94
N SER A 92 9.25 2.26 9.94
CA SER A 92 10.20 1.15 10.13
C SER A 92 10.15 0.58 11.54
N GLU A 93 9.90 1.41 12.55
CA GLU A 93 9.71 0.97 13.94
C GLU A 93 8.48 0.04 14.07
N VAL A 94 7.38 0.40 13.40
CA VAL A 94 6.11 -0.35 13.50
C VAL A 94 6.10 -1.58 12.61
N TYR A 95 6.46 -1.43 11.33
CA TYR A 95 6.31 -2.51 10.34
C TYR A 95 7.55 -3.39 10.14
N LYS A 96 8.72 -3.00 10.69
CA LYS A 96 10.00 -3.71 10.53
C LYS A 96 10.52 -3.80 9.10
N TYR A 97 10.01 -2.94 8.21
CA TYR A 97 10.50 -2.72 6.85
C TYR A 97 10.33 -1.25 6.47
N THR A 98 10.99 -0.77 5.41
CA THR A 98 11.05 0.66 5.07
C THR A 98 9.87 1.12 4.20
N ILE A 99 9.64 2.45 4.13
CA ILE A 99 8.66 3.05 3.21
C ILE A 99 9.01 2.70 1.76
N GLU A 100 10.30 2.67 1.40
CA GLU A 100 10.76 2.31 0.06
C GLU A 100 10.39 0.87 -0.30
N GLN A 101 10.54 -0.06 0.64
CA GLN A 101 10.10 -1.45 0.44
C GLN A 101 8.59 -1.53 0.26
N HIS A 102 7.82 -0.72 1.00
CA HIS A 102 6.37 -0.63 0.82
C HIS A 102 5.99 -0.06 -0.55
N ILE A 103 6.66 1.00 -1.01
CA ILE A 103 6.47 1.56 -2.35
C ILE A 103 6.68 0.49 -3.42
N ILE A 104 7.73 -0.32 -3.29
CA ILE A 104 8.00 -1.42 -4.23
C ILE A 104 6.85 -2.43 -4.24
N GLN A 105 6.34 -2.83 -3.07
CA GLN A 105 5.19 -3.73 -2.96
C GLN A 105 3.96 -3.14 -3.66
N CYS A 106 3.62 -1.87 -3.41
CA CYS A 106 2.51 -1.18 -4.06
C CYS A 106 2.70 -1.11 -5.59
N LYS A 107 3.91 -0.82 -6.08
CA LYS A 107 4.22 -0.84 -7.51
C LYS A 107 4.01 -2.23 -8.13
N VAL A 108 4.39 -3.30 -7.43
CA VAL A 108 4.16 -4.67 -7.91
C VAL A 108 2.67 -5.01 -7.96
N VAL A 109 1.88 -4.59 -6.98
CA VAL A 109 0.41 -4.75 -7.00
C VAL A 109 -0.20 -4.03 -8.20
N LYS A 110 0.16 -2.76 -8.43
CA LYS A 110 -0.28 -2.00 -9.61
C LYS A 110 0.18 -2.66 -10.92
N ALA A 111 1.42 -3.14 -10.97
CA ALA A 111 1.94 -3.87 -12.12
C ALA A 111 1.11 -5.12 -12.45
N LYS A 112 0.70 -5.91 -11.45
CA LYS A 112 -0.18 -7.07 -11.64
C LYS A 112 -1.50 -6.68 -12.28
N LYS A 113 -2.12 -5.55 -11.87
CA LYS A 113 -3.36 -5.02 -12.46
C LYS A 113 -3.14 -4.62 -13.91
N LEU A 114 -2.07 -3.87 -14.21
CA LEU A 114 -1.74 -3.43 -15.57
C LEU A 114 -1.42 -4.60 -16.51
N LEU A 115 -0.71 -5.62 -16.02
CA LEU A 115 -0.42 -6.85 -16.77
C LEU A 115 -1.69 -7.64 -17.08
N LYS A 116 -2.64 -7.73 -16.13
CA LYS A 116 -3.95 -8.38 -16.32
C LYS A 116 -4.80 -7.62 -17.34
N ALA A 117 -4.82 -6.28 -17.29
CA ALA A 117 -5.56 -5.45 -18.25
C ALA A 117 -5.05 -5.61 -19.69
N GLY A 118 -3.78 -5.97 -19.89
CA GLY A 118 -3.23 -6.35 -21.18
C GLY A 118 -2.93 -5.22 -22.16
N HIS A 119 -3.33 -3.98 -21.87
CA HIS A 119 -3.22 -2.82 -22.77
C HIS A 119 -1.79 -2.28 -22.89
N LEU A 120 -0.93 -2.57 -21.92
CA LEU A 120 0.44 -2.07 -21.87
C LEU A 120 1.46 -3.21 -22.06
N SER A 121 2.56 -2.89 -22.73
CA SER A 121 3.75 -3.74 -22.78
C SER A 121 4.52 -3.68 -21.46
N VAL A 122 5.35 -4.68 -21.18
CA VAL A 122 6.23 -4.71 -19.99
C VAL A 122 7.11 -3.45 -19.92
N LYS A 123 7.61 -2.96 -21.08
CA LYS A 123 8.41 -1.73 -21.16
C LYS A 123 7.60 -0.50 -20.77
N GLN A 124 6.35 -0.39 -21.23
CA GLN A 124 5.46 0.72 -20.86
C GLN A 124 5.09 0.68 -19.38
N ILE A 125 4.81 -0.50 -18.83
CA ILE A 125 4.53 -0.66 -17.39
C ILE A 125 5.73 -0.23 -16.55
N ALA A 126 6.95 -0.62 -16.94
CA ALA A 126 8.18 -0.18 -16.25
C ALA A 126 8.31 1.35 -16.27
N SER A 127 7.99 1.99 -17.39
CA SER A 127 8.01 3.45 -17.54
C SER A 127 6.96 4.12 -16.64
N VAL A 128 5.69 3.67 -16.68
CA VAL A 128 4.59 4.19 -15.84
C VAL A 128 4.92 4.09 -14.36
N LEU A 129 5.53 3.00 -13.95
CA LEU A 129 5.93 2.77 -12.56
C LEU A 129 7.29 3.41 -12.19
N ARG A 130 7.89 4.16 -13.12
CA ARG A 130 9.16 4.86 -12.91
C ARG A 130 10.29 3.93 -12.44
N TYR A 131 10.45 2.81 -13.14
CA TYR A 131 11.67 2.01 -13.03
C TYR A 131 12.75 2.53 -13.96
N SER A 132 14.00 2.45 -13.53
CA SER A 132 15.16 2.89 -14.33
C SER A 132 15.32 2.11 -15.63
N SER A 133 14.84 0.86 -15.66
CA SER A 133 14.83 0.02 -16.86
C SER A 133 13.79 -1.09 -16.76
N PRO A 134 13.34 -1.66 -17.89
CA PRO A 134 12.50 -2.86 -17.91
C PRO A 134 13.17 -4.07 -17.23
N ALA A 135 14.49 -4.17 -17.30
CA ALA A 135 15.25 -5.22 -16.61
C ALA A 135 15.17 -5.10 -15.10
N HIS A 136 15.35 -3.89 -14.56
CA HIS A 136 15.19 -3.60 -13.14
C HIS A 136 13.74 -3.89 -12.66
N PHE A 137 12.75 -3.47 -13.41
CA PHE A 137 11.35 -3.82 -13.13
C PHE A 137 11.14 -5.34 -13.09
N SER A 138 11.61 -6.06 -14.11
CA SER A 138 11.44 -7.53 -14.21
C SER A 138 12.13 -8.26 -13.06
N TYR A 139 13.32 -7.83 -12.66
CA TYR A 139 14.04 -8.38 -11.52
C TYR A 139 13.24 -8.18 -10.22
N GLN A 140 12.82 -6.96 -9.94
CA GLN A 140 12.08 -6.62 -8.73
C GLN A 140 10.70 -7.31 -8.66
N PHE A 141 9.99 -7.35 -9.79
CA PHE A 141 8.71 -8.05 -9.90
C PHE A 141 8.88 -9.56 -9.63
N LYS A 142 9.91 -10.19 -10.22
CA LYS A 142 10.20 -11.61 -10.00
C LYS A 142 10.61 -11.89 -8.55
N SER A 143 11.40 -11.03 -7.92
CA SER A 143 11.82 -11.22 -6.52
C SER A 143 10.64 -11.26 -5.54
N ILE A 144 9.54 -10.56 -5.85
CA ILE A 144 8.35 -10.50 -4.99
C ILE A 144 7.30 -11.55 -5.37
N THR A 145 7.14 -11.83 -6.67
CA THR A 145 6.05 -12.68 -7.17
C THR A 145 6.48 -14.11 -7.52
N GLY A 146 7.79 -14.36 -7.61
CA GLY A 146 8.36 -15.61 -8.10
C GLY A 146 8.37 -15.75 -9.64
N LEU A 147 7.65 -14.88 -10.38
CA LEU A 147 7.51 -14.92 -11.85
C LEU A 147 8.01 -13.63 -12.48
N THR A 148 8.55 -13.71 -13.68
CA THR A 148 8.77 -12.50 -14.48
C THR A 148 7.43 -11.88 -14.90
N PRO A 149 7.38 -10.57 -15.24
CA PRO A 149 6.16 -9.93 -15.75
C PRO A 149 5.57 -10.65 -16.97
N THR A 150 6.41 -11.16 -17.87
CA THR A 150 6.00 -11.89 -19.08
C THR A 150 5.38 -13.24 -18.73
N GLU A 151 6.00 -14.01 -17.82
CA GLU A 151 5.46 -15.27 -17.31
C GLU A 151 4.13 -15.04 -16.59
N TYR A 152 4.05 -14.02 -15.75
CA TYR A 152 2.83 -13.65 -15.02
C TYR A 152 1.68 -13.31 -15.99
N LYS A 153 1.95 -12.52 -17.04
CA LYS A 153 0.96 -12.19 -18.08
C LYS A 153 0.46 -13.46 -18.76
N ARG A 154 1.35 -14.37 -19.14
CA ARG A 154 1.02 -15.63 -19.82
C ARG A 154 0.17 -16.55 -18.96
N THR A 155 0.53 -16.76 -17.67
CA THR A 155 -0.25 -17.62 -16.77
C THR A 155 -1.67 -17.11 -16.54
N LYS A 156 -1.89 -15.79 -16.55
CA LYS A 156 -3.22 -15.21 -16.36
C LYS A 156 -4.09 -15.25 -17.62
N LEU A 157 -3.49 -15.25 -18.81
CA LEU A 157 -4.22 -15.45 -20.07
C LEU A 157 -4.71 -16.89 -20.25
N LEU A 158 -4.05 -17.86 -19.60
CA LEU A 158 -4.45 -19.28 -19.66
C LEU A 158 -5.52 -19.67 -18.64
N MET A 159 -5.86 -18.77 -17.69
CA MET A 159 -6.85 -18.99 -16.62
C MET A 159 -8.18 -18.24 -16.87
N GLN A 160 -8.35 -17.59 -18.00
CA GLN A 160 -9.60 -16.99 -18.48
C GLN A 160 -10.24 -17.90 -19.54
#